data_121378d287dad9831006473eb4d97b7d
#
_entry.id   121378d287dad9831006473eb4d97b7d
#
_cell.length_a   1.000
_cell.length_b   1.000
_cell.length_c   1.000
_cell.angle_alpha   90.00
_cell.angle_beta   90.00
_cell.angle_gamma   90.00
#
_symmetry.space_group_name_H-M   'P 1'
#
loop_
_entity.id
_entity.type
_entity.pdbx_description
1 polymer ?
#
loop_
_entity_poly.entity_id
_entity_poly.type
_entity_poly.pdbx_seq_one_letter_code
_entity_poly.pdbx_strand_id
1 'polypeptide(L)'
;MCYRSPTSPGVGEGMARHNMEDFIDVKLEIFVPQKYVLKIRDELAKIGVGRIGNYDHCVAIYPVQGYYRPLEGANPFEGKIGVISEEEEYKIEVNCRRDLVNEAIKVIKSIHPYEEPLINIFPLANHLF
;
A
#
# COMPACT_ATOMS: atom_id res chain seq x y z
N MET A 1 -1.54 14.67 0.53
CA MET A 1 -0.59 15.30 0.23
C MET A 1 -0.15 15.02 -1.10
N CYS A 2 0.26 15.89 -1.79
CA CYS A 2 0.61 15.65 -2.98
C CYS A 2 2.02 15.61 -3.10
N TYR A 3 2.59 14.55 -3.32
CA TYR A 3 3.97 14.45 -3.37
C TYR A 3 4.35 14.30 -4.77
N ARG A 4 5.38 14.93 -5.24
CA ARG A 4 5.81 14.69 -6.46
C ARG A 4 7.18 14.35 -6.47
N SER A 5 7.56 13.41 -7.16
CA SER A 5 8.86 12.98 -7.22
C SER A 5 9.67 14.01 -7.84
N PRO A 6 10.75 14.22 -7.44
CA PRO A 6 11.59 15.20 -7.92
C PRO A 6 12.23 14.72 -9.13
N THR A 7 12.26 15.41 -10.11
CA THR A 7 12.91 14.92 -11.12
C THR A 7 14.04 15.67 -11.13
N SER A 8 15.04 15.30 -11.04
CA SER A 8 16.13 16.00 -10.90
C SER A 8 16.72 16.16 -12.12
N PRO A 9 16.54 16.99 -12.69
CA PRO A 9 17.03 17.14 -13.88
C PRO A 9 18.46 17.12 -13.97
N GLY A 10 18.86 16.69 -14.80
CA GLY A 10 20.15 16.72 -15.05
C GLY A 10 21.07 16.23 -14.22
N VAL A 11 20.75 15.89 -13.33
CA VAL A 11 21.61 15.52 -12.50
C VAL A 11 21.94 14.28 -12.74
N GLY A 12 22.78 13.90 -12.61
CA GLY A 12 23.13 12.67 -12.60
C GLY A 12 22.96 11.90 -13.67
N GLU A 13 22.73 12.36 -14.62
CA GLU A 13 22.53 11.57 -15.51
C GLU A 13 23.51 10.66 -15.60
N GLY A 14 24.47 10.90 -15.60
CA GLY A 14 25.38 9.93 -15.75
C GLY A 14 25.39 8.97 -14.79
N MET A 15 25.21 9.16 -13.84
CA MET A 15 25.41 8.23 -12.91
C MET A 15 24.35 7.55 -12.57
N ALA A 16 23.59 7.66 -12.65
CA ALA A 16 22.68 7.00 -12.29
C ALA A 16 22.33 6.07 -12.00
N ARG A 17 22.44 5.61 -11.93
CA ARG A 17 22.28 4.78 -11.86
C ARG A 17 21.58 3.96 -11.03
N HIS A 18 21.64 3.73 -9.98
CA HIS A 18 21.01 2.91 -9.09
C HIS A 18 20.17 3.77 -8.25
N ASN A 19 19.33 4.56 -8.79
CA ASN A 19 18.52 5.39 -7.96
C ASN A 19 17.21 4.70 -7.76
N MET A 20 16.32 5.30 -7.05
CA MET A 20 15.06 4.69 -6.69
C MET A 20 14.18 4.42 -7.88
N GLU A 21 14.46 5.04 -9.00
CA GLU A 21 13.66 4.77 -10.15
C GLU A 21 13.95 3.42 -10.78
N ASP A 22 15.04 2.79 -10.38
CA ASP A 22 15.39 1.50 -10.92
C ASP A 22 14.87 0.36 -10.06
N PHE A 23 14.02 0.62 -9.10
CA PHE A 23 13.52 -0.44 -8.24
C PHE A 23 12.64 -1.42 -9.01
N ILE A 24 12.64 -2.66 -8.60
CA ILE A 24 11.85 -3.70 -9.22
C ILE A 24 10.81 -4.26 -8.27
N ASP A 25 10.96 -4.06 -6.99
CA ASP A 25 10.00 -4.52 -5.99
C ASP A 25 9.61 -3.38 -5.07
N VAL A 26 8.42 -3.46 -4.53
CA VAL A 26 7.93 -2.50 -3.55
C VAL A 26 7.36 -3.25 -2.37
N LYS A 27 7.20 -2.56 -1.26
CA LYS A 27 6.41 -3.04 -0.14
C LYS A 27 5.13 -2.23 -0.11
N LEU A 28 4.01 -2.88 -0.05
CA LEU A 28 2.72 -2.22 0.14
C LEU A 28 2.36 -2.29 1.61
N GLU A 29 1.89 -1.18 2.15
CA GLU A 29 1.31 -1.14 3.48
C GLU A 29 -0.14 -0.79 3.32
N ILE A 30 -1.04 -1.63 3.82
CA ILE A 30 -2.47 -1.44 3.64
C ILE A 30 -3.12 -1.43 5.01
N PHE A 31 -3.86 -0.38 5.31
CA PHE A 31 -4.55 -0.27 6.60
C PHE A 31 -6.02 -0.58 6.37
N VAL A 32 -6.55 -1.55 7.08
CA VAL A 32 -7.89 -2.06 6.73
C VAL A 32 -8.55 -2.68 7.97
N PRO A 33 -9.88 -2.64 8.08
CA PRO A 33 -10.56 -3.32 9.17
C PRO A 33 -10.34 -4.84 9.09
N GLN A 34 -10.31 -5.48 10.25
CA GLN A 34 -10.00 -6.90 10.35
C GLN A 34 -10.81 -7.77 9.41
N LYS A 35 -12.07 -7.45 9.25
CA LYS A 35 -12.97 -8.25 8.47
C LYS A 35 -12.52 -8.48 7.03
N TYR A 36 -11.74 -7.57 6.46
CA TYR A 36 -11.34 -7.66 5.06
C TYR A 36 -9.90 -8.14 4.85
N VAL A 37 -9.16 -8.40 5.95
CA VAL A 37 -7.74 -8.71 5.88
C VAL A 37 -7.47 -9.97 5.06
N LEU A 38 -8.16 -11.05 5.37
CA LEU A 38 -7.88 -12.31 4.70
C LEU A 38 -8.33 -12.28 3.24
N LYS A 39 -9.39 -11.56 2.95
CA LYS A 39 -9.83 -11.44 1.58
C LYS A 39 -8.83 -10.68 0.74
N ILE A 40 -8.27 -9.61 1.27
CA ILE A 40 -7.24 -8.85 0.57
C ILE A 40 -6.02 -9.74 0.35
N ARG A 41 -5.57 -10.45 1.38
CA ARG A 41 -4.44 -11.35 1.26
C ARG A 41 -4.65 -12.36 0.13
N ASP A 42 -5.81 -12.98 0.10
CA ASP A 42 -6.07 -14.05 -0.85
C ASP A 42 -6.23 -13.52 -2.27
N GLU A 43 -6.89 -12.39 -2.44
CA GLU A 43 -7.08 -11.82 -3.78
C GLU A 43 -5.76 -11.27 -4.34
N LEU A 44 -4.90 -10.73 -3.48
CA LEU A 44 -3.57 -10.32 -3.91
C LEU A 44 -2.73 -11.53 -4.32
N ALA A 45 -2.85 -12.63 -3.60
CA ALA A 45 -2.10 -13.83 -3.94
C ALA A 45 -2.49 -14.36 -5.32
N LYS A 46 -3.74 -14.20 -5.71
CA LYS A 46 -4.18 -14.67 -7.02
C LYS A 46 -3.50 -13.96 -8.16
N ILE A 47 -3.07 -12.73 -7.98
CA ILE A 47 -2.39 -11.99 -9.03
C ILE A 47 -0.88 -12.01 -8.86
N GLY A 48 -0.36 -12.79 -7.92
CA GLY A 48 1.08 -12.92 -7.76
C GLY A 48 1.73 -12.00 -6.75
N VAL A 49 0.94 -11.25 -6.01
CA VAL A 49 1.47 -10.36 -4.97
C VAL A 49 1.71 -11.18 -3.71
N GLY A 50 2.84 -10.96 -3.05
CA GLY A 50 3.20 -11.72 -1.86
C GLY A 50 3.89 -13.04 -2.19
N ARG A 51 4.42 -13.18 -3.40
CA ARG A 51 5.16 -14.36 -3.79
C ARG A 51 6.62 -14.17 -3.48
N ILE A 52 7.23 -15.09 -2.77
CA ILE A 52 8.66 -15.06 -2.47
C ILE A 52 9.20 -16.44 -2.79
N GLY A 53 9.95 -16.55 -3.86
CA GLY A 53 10.48 -17.84 -4.29
C GLY A 53 9.35 -18.82 -4.56
N ASN A 54 9.37 -19.93 -3.87
CA ASN A 54 8.34 -20.96 -4.04
C ASN A 54 7.24 -20.86 -2.97
N TYR A 55 7.07 -19.69 -2.36
CA TYR A 55 6.01 -19.47 -1.38
C TYR A 55 5.10 -18.34 -1.86
N ASP A 56 3.81 -18.49 -1.63
CA ASP A 56 2.87 -17.41 -1.91
C ASP A 56 2.13 -17.04 -0.63
N HIS A 57 1.24 -16.09 -0.69
CA HIS A 57 0.51 -15.58 0.47
C HIS A 57 1.44 -15.07 1.56
N CYS A 58 2.62 -14.55 1.18
CA CYS A 58 3.59 -14.08 2.15
C CYS A 58 3.27 -12.65 2.56
N VAL A 59 2.62 -12.51 3.69
CA VAL A 59 2.24 -11.19 4.22
C VAL A 59 2.53 -11.15 5.71
N ALA A 60 2.74 -9.97 6.23
CA ALA A 60 2.82 -9.74 7.67
C ALA A 60 1.60 -8.91 8.05
N ILE A 61 0.91 -9.29 9.09
CA ILE A 61 -0.32 -8.65 9.50
C ILE A 61 -0.24 -8.37 10.99
N TYR A 62 -0.55 -7.15 11.40
CA TYR A 62 -0.58 -6.82 12.82
C TYR A 62 -1.59 -5.73 13.12
N PRO A 63 -2.10 -5.71 14.34
CA PRO A 63 -3.12 -4.73 14.71
C PRO A 63 -2.51 -3.35 14.92
N VAL A 64 -3.25 -2.33 14.60
CA VAL A 64 -2.85 -0.95 14.82
C VAL A 64 -4.06 -0.18 15.30
N GLN A 65 -3.80 0.94 15.99
CA GLN A 65 -4.85 1.82 16.41
C GLN A 65 -4.87 2.97 15.44
N GLY A 66 -5.94 3.15 14.74
CA GLY A 66 -6.05 4.21 13.73
C GLY A 66 -6.96 5.32 14.16
N TYR A 67 -6.66 6.52 13.69
CA TYR A 67 -7.48 7.69 13.98
C TYR A 67 -7.75 8.42 12.67
N TYR A 68 -8.93 8.98 12.55
CA TYR A 68 -9.24 9.84 11.42
C TYR A 68 -10.42 10.75 11.78
N ARG A 69 -10.59 11.81 11.03
CA ARG A 69 -11.74 12.69 11.22
C ARG A 69 -12.30 13.06 9.87
N PRO A 70 -13.51 12.64 9.54
CA PRO A 70 -14.11 13.02 8.27
C PRO A 70 -14.34 14.53 8.21
N LEU A 71 -14.02 15.14 7.09
CA LEU A 71 -14.21 16.56 6.90
C LEU A 71 -15.43 16.79 6.01
N GLU A 72 -15.84 18.04 5.92
CA GLU A 72 -16.96 18.42 5.10
C GLU A 72 -16.76 17.89 3.69
N GLY A 73 -17.75 17.27 3.11
CA GLY A 73 -17.64 16.68 1.77
C GLY A 73 -17.32 15.20 1.76
N ALA A 74 -16.90 14.64 2.89
CA ALA A 74 -16.60 13.22 2.94
C ALA A 74 -17.86 12.39 3.00
N ASN A 75 -17.76 11.16 2.50
CA ASN A 75 -18.83 10.18 2.61
C ASN A 75 -18.23 8.97 3.31
N PRO A 76 -18.04 9.01 4.62
CA PRO A 76 -17.28 7.98 5.31
C PRO A 76 -18.03 6.67 5.45
N PHE A 77 -17.29 5.56 5.41
CA PHE A 77 -17.83 4.25 5.69
C PHE A 77 -18.27 4.20 7.16
N GLU A 78 -17.46 4.76 8.06
CA GLU A 78 -17.79 4.88 9.46
C GLU A 78 -17.34 6.23 9.95
N GLY A 79 -17.90 6.69 11.04
CA GLY A 79 -17.52 7.98 11.61
C GLY A 79 -18.45 9.08 11.19
N LYS A 80 -18.26 10.25 11.79
CA LYS A 80 -19.11 11.41 11.56
C LYS A 80 -18.28 12.60 11.20
N ILE A 81 -18.81 13.45 10.33
CA ILE A 81 -18.14 14.67 9.93
C ILE A 81 -17.75 15.49 11.15
N GLY A 82 -16.49 15.87 11.20
CA GLY A 82 -15.99 16.75 12.26
C GLY A 82 -15.65 16.05 13.56
N VAL A 83 -15.81 14.74 13.65
CA VAL A 83 -15.54 14.02 14.89
C VAL A 83 -14.39 13.07 14.67
N ILE A 84 -13.41 13.06 15.58
CA ILE A 84 -12.28 12.15 15.51
C ILE A 84 -12.76 10.75 15.84
N SER A 85 -12.52 9.81 14.92
CA SER A 85 -12.81 8.41 15.14
C SER A 85 -11.54 7.69 15.56
N GLU A 86 -11.70 6.71 16.44
CA GLU A 86 -10.58 5.89 16.88
C GLU A 86 -10.98 4.46 16.57
N GLU A 87 -10.25 3.79 15.70
CA GLU A 87 -10.65 2.50 15.23
C GLU A 87 -9.52 1.49 15.36
N GLU A 88 -9.88 0.25 15.66
CA GLU A 88 -8.90 -0.77 15.62
C GLU A 88 -8.82 -1.23 14.21
N GLU A 89 -7.64 -1.23 13.63
CA GLU A 89 -7.44 -1.66 12.27
C GLU A 89 -6.30 -2.66 12.21
N TYR A 90 -6.07 -3.20 11.05
CA TYR A 90 -4.92 -4.06 10.83
C TYR A 90 -4.09 -3.47 9.71
N LYS A 91 -2.78 -3.67 9.80
CA LYS A 91 -1.89 -3.29 8.75
C LYS A 91 -1.38 -4.55 8.08
N ILE A 92 -1.47 -4.61 6.76
CA ILE A 92 -0.93 -5.69 5.97
C ILE A 92 0.32 -5.15 5.29
N GLU A 93 1.43 -5.87 5.46
CA GLU A 93 2.65 -5.55 4.72
C GLU A 93 2.92 -6.68 3.77
N VAL A 94 3.13 -6.36 2.51
CA VAL A 94 3.33 -7.39 1.50
C VAL A 94 4.26 -6.87 0.44
N ASN A 95 5.17 -7.71 -0.02
CA ASN A 95 6.06 -7.34 -1.12
C ASN A 95 5.38 -7.61 -2.45
N CYS A 96 5.67 -6.76 -3.40
CA CYS A 96 5.00 -6.78 -4.69
C CYS A 96 5.97 -6.37 -5.77
N ARG A 97 5.95 -7.05 -6.90
CA ARG A 97 6.76 -6.61 -8.04
C ARG A 97 6.19 -5.29 -8.54
N ARG A 98 7.08 -4.42 -8.99
CA ARG A 98 6.67 -3.10 -9.47
C ARG A 98 5.61 -3.19 -10.56
N ASP A 99 5.73 -4.15 -11.47
CA ASP A 99 4.82 -4.25 -12.59
C ASP A 99 3.43 -4.75 -12.18
N LEU A 100 3.23 -5.19 -10.94
CA LEU A 100 1.92 -5.62 -10.47
C LEU A 100 1.23 -4.58 -9.60
N VAL A 101 1.88 -3.44 -9.34
CA VAL A 101 1.36 -2.46 -8.38
C VAL A 101 0.00 -1.92 -8.79
N ASN A 102 -0.16 -1.54 -10.05
CA ASN A 102 -1.43 -0.96 -10.48
C ASN A 102 -2.58 -1.96 -10.32
N GLU A 103 -2.33 -3.21 -10.64
CA GLU A 103 -3.35 -4.22 -10.48
C GLU A 103 -3.62 -4.50 -9.01
N ALA A 104 -2.58 -4.52 -8.20
CA ALA A 104 -2.73 -4.72 -6.75
C ALA A 104 -3.61 -3.62 -6.16
N ILE A 105 -3.38 -2.37 -6.54
CA ILE A 105 -4.18 -1.26 -6.03
C ILE A 105 -5.64 -1.43 -6.44
N LYS A 106 -5.91 -1.86 -7.66
CA LYS A 106 -7.29 -2.08 -8.09
C LYS A 106 -7.95 -3.18 -7.26
N VAL A 107 -7.24 -4.26 -7.00
CA VAL A 107 -7.77 -5.36 -6.20
C VAL A 107 -8.08 -4.86 -4.80
N ILE A 108 -7.16 -4.13 -4.16
CA ILE A 108 -7.36 -3.64 -2.82
C ILE A 108 -8.58 -2.72 -2.77
N LYS A 109 -8.68 -1.80 -3.70
CA LYS A 109 -9.78 -0.84 -3.69
C LYS A 109 -11.13 -1.50 -3.95
N SER A 110 -11.15 -2.63 -4.64
CA SER A 110 -12.40 -3.32 -4.88
C SER A 110 -12.92 -4.02 -3.63
N ILE A 111 -12.08 -4.24 -2.63
CA ILE A 111 -12.45 -4.93 -1.42
C ILE A 111 -12.56 -3.99 -0.23
N HIS A 112 -11.69 -2.99 -0.19
CA HIS A 112 -11.54 -2.10 0.96
C HIS A 112 -12.81 -1.24 1.10
N PRO A 113 -13.37 -1.16 2.30
CA PRO A 113 -14.64 -0.44 2.46
C PRO A 113 -14.51 1.07 2.54
N TYR A 114 -13.32 1.60 2.76
CA TYR A 114 -13.15 3.03 2.97
C TYR A 114 -13.21 3.80 1.67
N GLU A 115 -13.73 5.01 1.74
CA GLU A 115 -13.76 5.90 0.59
C GLU A 115 -12.35 6.22 0.12
N GLU A 116 -11.44 6.45 1.06
CA GLU A 116 -10.04 6.77 0.76
C GLU A 116 -9.14 5.79 1.50
N PRO A 117 -8.93 4.61 0.98
CA PRO A 117 -8.08 3.64 1.68
C PRO A 117 -6.64 4.11 1.70
N LEU A 118 -5.96 3.88 2.82
CA LEU A 118 -4.56 4.26 2.94
C LEU A 118 -3.70 3.10 2.47
N ILE A 119 -3.01 3.30 1.37
CA ILE A 119 -2.12 2.31 0.80
C ILE A 119 -0.79 3.02 0.55
N ASN A 120 0.24 2.62 1.26
CA ASN A 120 1.57 3.19 1.08
C ASN A 120 2.43 2.26 0.25
N ILE A 121 3.24 2.81 -0.62
CA ILE A 121 4.07 2.04 -1.53
C ILE A 121 5.50 2.46 -1.31
N PHE A 122 6.34 1.52 -0.88
CA PHE A 122 7.73 1.82 -0.54
C PHE A 122 8.62 1.10 -1.54
N PRO A 123 9.43 1.80 -2.30
CA PRO A 123 10.41 1.12 -3.16
C PRO A 123 11.40 0.35 -2.30
N LEU A 124 11.75 -0.84 -2.72
CA LEU A 124 12.69 -1.67 -1.99
C LEU A 124 14.03 -1.67 -2.70
N ALA A 125 15.09 -1.60 -1.93
CA ALA A 125 16.44 -1.60 -2.47
C ALA A 125 17.07 -2.98 -2.47
N ASN A 126 16.26 -4.03 -2.26
CA ASN A 126 16.79 -5.38 -2.11
C ASN A 126 17.62 -5.83 -3.30
N HIS A 127 17.24 -5.36 -4.49
CA HIS A 127 17.93 -5.76 -5.70
C HIS A 127 19.34 -5.18 -5.82
N LEU A 128 19.72 -4.26 -4.96
CA LEU A 128 21.04 -3.66 -5.02
C LEU A 128 22.06 -4.42 -4.18
N PHE A 129 21.67 -5.44 -3.45
CA PHE A 129 22.58 -6.14 -2.54
C PHE A 129 22.66 -7.65 -2.77
#